data_d7cf6731aa593d3a6d69ec74acb98fc6
#
_entry.id   d7cf6731aa593d3a6d69ec74acb98fc6
#
_cell.length_a   1.000
_cell.length_b   1.000
_cell.length_c   1.000
_cell.angle_alpha   90.00
_cell.angle_beta   90.00
_cell.angle_gamma   90.00
#
_symmetry.space_group_name_H-M   'P 1'
#
loop_
_entity.id
_entity.type
_entity.pdbx_description
1 polymer ?
#
loop_
_entity_poly.entity_id
_entity_poly.type
_entity_poly.pdbx_seq_one_letter_code
_entity_poly.pdbx_strand_id
1 'polypeptide(L)'
;RYDAQISVFGARLQNKMEETKAFIVGAGALGCEFLKNLALMGVCCSPKGKLTITDDDVIEKSNLSRQFLFRDWNIGQAKSTVAAAAAAAINPSLHIEALQNRASPETENVFDDSFWESLDVVINALDNVTARMYMDGRCLYFQKPLLESGTLGTKCNTQMVVPHFTENYGASRDPPERQAP
;
A
#
# COMPACT_ATOMS: atom_id res chain seq x y z
N ARG A 1 14.79 -5.76 -17.99
CA ARG A 1 13.81 -6.29 -17.04
C ARG A 1 12.38 -5.90 -17.41
N TYR A 2 12.16 -4.67 -17.91
CA TYR A 2 10.83 -4.11 -18.19
C TYR A 2 10.45 -4.05 -19.68
N ASP A 3 11.14 -4.78 -20.55
CA ASP A 3 11.00 -4.65 -22.00
C ASP A 3 9.58 -4.89 -22.49
N ALA A 4 8.92 -5.94 -21.97
CA ALA A 4 7.52 -6.24 -22.31
C ALA A 4 6.57 -5.12 -21.86
N GLN A 5 6.78 -4.58 -20.67
CA GLN A 5 5.98 -3.48 -20.11
C GLN A 5 6.19 -2.18 -20.91
N ILE A 6 7.43 -1.87 -21.26
CA ILE A 6 7.80 -0.72 -22.11
C ILE A 6 7.18 -0.84 -23.50
N SER A 7 7.15 -2.04 -24.07
CA SER A 7 6.55 -2.26 -25.40
C SER A 7 5.05 -1.97 -25.43
N VAL A 8 4.35 -2.13 -24.30
CA VAL A 8 2.91 -1.87 -24.17
C VAL A 8 2.63 -0.40 -23.80
N PHE A 9 3.33 0.12 -22.80
CA PHE A 9 3.02 1.42 -22.18
C PHE A 9 3.95 2.56 -22.64
N GLY A 10 5.07 2.23 -23.25
CA GLY A 10 6.12 3.18 -23.65
C GLY A 10 7.08 3.55 -22.51
N ALA A 11 8.26 4.01 -22.88
CA ALA A 11 9.33 4.38 -21.95
C ALA A 11 8.93 5.54 -21.03
N ARG A 12 8.12 6.49 -21.51
CA ARG A 12 7.67 7.63 -20.73
C ARG A 12 6.86 7.21 -19.50
N LEU A 13 5.94 6.26 -19.65
CA LEU A 13 5.15 5.76 -18.52
C LEU A 13 6.00 4.92 -17.59
N GLN A 14 6.90 4.10 -18.12
CA GLN A 14 7.84 3.34 -17.30
C GLN A 14 8.69 4.27 -16.41
N ASN A 15 9.25 5.34 -16.96
CA ASN A 15 10.00 6.32 -16.17
C ASN A 15 9.14 6.96 -15.07
N LYS A 16 7.88 7.30 -15.37
CA LYS A 16 6.95 7.81 -14.35
C LYS A 16 6.72 6.83 -13.23
N MET A 17 6.54 5.54 -13.53
CA MET A 17 6.37 4.50 -12.52
C MET A 17 7.63 4.36 -11.64
N GLU A 18 8.79 4.37 -12.25
CA GLU A 18 10.07 4.27 -11.52
C GLU A 18 10.32 5.48 -10.60
N GLU A 19 9.88 6.67 -10.98
CA GLU A 19 10.01 7.91 -10.22
C GLU A 19 8.88 8.12 -9.19
N THR A 20 7.88 7.25 -9.15
CA THR A 20 6.71 7.37 -8.27
C THR A 20 7.10 7.31 -6.79
N LYS A 21 6.46 8.14 -5.98
CA LYS A 21 6.51 8.11 -4.53
C LYS A 21 5.19 7.58 -4.00
N ALA A 22 5.20 6.32 -3.55
CA ALA A 22 4.02 5.60 -3.13
C ALA A 22 4.04 5.29 -1.62
N PHE A 23 2.87 5.27 -1.03
CA PHE A 23 2.68 4.88 0.37
C PHE A 23 1.71 3.69 0.44
N ILE A 24 2.17 2.56 0.95
CA ILE A 24 1.35 1.37 1.22
C ILE A 24 1.05 1.30 2.70
N VAL A 25 -0.22 1.21 3.03
CA VAL A 25 -0.72 1.07 4.41
C VAL A 25 -1.23 -0.35 4.61
N GLY A 26 -0.47 -1.14 5.37
CA GLY A 26 -0.73 -2.54 5.65
C GLY A 26 0.24 -3.49 4.92
N ALA A 27 0.81 -4.43 5.66
CA ALA A 27 1.73 -5.47 5.17
C ALA A 27 1.17 -6.89 5.40
N GLY A 28 -0.14 -7.04 5.28
CA GLY A 28 -0.84 -8.33 5.31
C GLY A 28 -0.81 -9.02 3.95
N ALA A 29 -1.81 -9.84 3.66
CA ALA A 29 -1.88 -10.59 2.40
C ALA A 29 -1.91 -9.68 1.17
N LEU A 30 -2.76 -8.64 1.17
CA LEU A 30 -2.82 -7.66 0.08
C LEU A 30 -1.52 -6.86 -0.04
N GLY A 31 -0.95 -6.42 1.09
CA GLY A 31 0.32 -5.69 1.09
C GLY A 31 1.46 -6.50 0.50
N CYS A 32 1.54 -7.80 0.80
CA CYS A 32 2.51 -8.72 0.20
C CYS A 32 2.34 -8.81 -1.33
N GLU A 33 1.11 -8.93 -1.82
CA GLU A 33 0.81 -8.99 -3.25
C GLU A 33 1.14 -7.68 -3.96
N PHE A 34 0.78 -6.54 -3.37
CA PHE A 34 1.15 -5.23 -3.92
C PHE A 34 2.66 -5.05 -4.00
N LEU A 35 3.38 -5.34 -2.93
CA LEU A 35 4.84 -5.20 -2.91
C LEU A 35 5.51 -6.06 -3.98
N LYS A 36 5.09 -7.31 -4.13
CA LYS A 36 5.59 -8.18 -5.20
C LYS A 36 5.36 -7.56 -6.59
N ASN A 37 4.13 -7.16 -6.86
CA ASN A 37 3.77 -6.63 -8.18
C ASN A 37 4.47 -5.31 -8.48
N LEU A 38 4.51 -4.38 -7.54
CA LEU A 38 5.19 -3.09 -7.70
C LEU A 38 6.69 -3.26 -7.91
N ALA A 39 7.32 -4.17 -7.16
CA ALA A 39 8.74 -4.49 -7.33
C ALA A 39 9.03 -5.09 -8.72
N LEU A 40 8.19 -6.01 -9.19
CA LEU A 40 8.33 -6.61 -10.52
C LEU A 40 8.11 -5.60 -11.65
N MET A 41 7.20 -4.65 -11.48
CA MET A 41 6.90 -3.59 -12.44
C MET A 41 7.94 -2.46 -12.43
N GLY A 42 8.80 -2.39 -11.45
CA GLY A 42 9.80 -1.32 -11.30
C GLY A 42 9.23 -0.02 -10.72
N VAL A 43 8.07 -0.06 -10.08
CA VAL A 43 7.52 1.14 -9.43
C VAL A 43 8.41 1.55 -8.26
N CYS A 44 8.71 2.85 -8.15
CA CYS A 44 9.61 3.41 -7.13
C CYS A 44 11.07 2.93 -7.22
N CYS A 45 11.54 2.50 -8.37
CA CYS A 45 12.87 1.89 -8.55
C CYS A 45 13.93 2.84 -9.11
N SER A 46 13.64 4.12 -9.29
CA SER A 46 14.65 5.13 -9.64
C SER A 46 15.14 5.91 -8.41
N PRO A 47 16.25 6.63 -8.49
CA PRO A 47 16.73 7.49 -7.38
C PRO A 47 15.73 8.55 -6.92
N LYS A 48 14.77 8.94 -7.76
CA LYS A 48 13.71 9.89 -7.43
C LYS A 48 12.48 9.23 -6.83
N GLY A 49 12.32 7.91 -7.05
CA GLY A 49 11.21 7.14 -6.52
C GLY A 49 11.41 6.74 -5.06
N LYS A 50 10.31 6.51 -4.36
CA LYS A 50 10.34 5.99 -3.00
C LYS A 50 9.05 5.24 -2.70
N LEU A 51 9.18 4.06 -2.12
CA LEU A 51 8.06 3.29 -1.58
C LEU A 51 8.15 3.30 -0.06
N THR A 52 7.12 3.80 0.60
CA THR A 52 7.00 3.70 2.05
C THR A 52 5.93 2.68 2.38
N ILE A 53 6.25 1.71 3.22
CA ILE A 53 5.27 0.76 3.76
C ILE A 53 5.19 0.88 5.26
N THR A 54 3.98 0.86 5.80
CA THR A 54 3.75 0.87 7.25
C THR A 54 2.81 -0.24 7.68
N ASP A 55 3.13 -0.86 8.81
CA ASP A 55 2.29 -1.83 9.51
C ASP A 55 2.79 -1.93 10.95
N ASP A 56 1.91 -1.89 11.92
CA ASP A 56 2.27 -1.96 13.34
C ASP A 56 2.28 -3.38 13.91
N ASP A 57 1.85 -4.38 13.13
CA ASP A 57 1.79 -5.77 13.54
C ASP A 57 3.15 -6.49 13.46
N VAL A 58 3.24 -7.57 14.24
CA VAL A 58 4.28 -8.60 14.11
C VAL A 58 3.75 -9.83 13.39
N ILE A 59 4.66 -10.61 12.82
CA ILE A 59 4.32 -11.83 12.08
C ILE A 59 3.97 -12.93 13.06
N GLU A 60 2.82 -13.55 12.85
CA GLU A 60 2.32 -14.70 13.58
C GLU A 60 2.30 -15.96 12.68
N LYS A 61 2.35 -17.13 13.28
CA LYS A 61 2.31 -18.40 12.54
C LYS A 61 1.09 -18.52 11.61
N SER A 62 -0.08 -18.03 12.05
CA SER A 62 -1.31 -18.02 11.26
C SER A 62 -1.21 -17.18 9.98
N ASN A 63 -0.33 -16.19 9.95
CA ASN A 63 -0.15 -15.32 8.79
C ASN A 63 0.51 -16.04 7.61
N LEU A 64 1.33 -17.06 7.88
CA LEU A 64 2.09 -17.79 6.85
C LEU A 64 1.22 -18.53 5.85
N SER A 65 -0.05 -18.76 6.17
CA SER A 65 -1.00 -19.41 5.26
C SER A 65 -1.34 -18.56 4.02
N ARG A 66 -1.18 -17.25 4.09
CA ARG A 66 -1.59 -16.33 3.02
C ARG A 66 -0.67 -15.12 2.78
N GLN A 67 0.20 -14.78 3.73
CA GLN A 67 1.15 -13.66 3.64
C GLN A 67 2.50 -14.21 3.15
N PHE A 68 2.59 -14.46 1.86
CA PHE A 68 3.62 -15.31 1.24
C PHE A 68 5.05 -14.75 1.31
N LEU A 69 5.26 -13.46 1.61
CA LEU A 69 6.59 -12.89 1.79
C LEU A 69 7.25 -13.32 3.11
N PHE A 70 6.47 -13.90 4.05
CA PHE A 70 6.95 -14.30 5.35
C PHE A 70 7.27 -15.79 5.42
N ARG A 71 8.25 -16.14 6.25
CA ARG A 71 8.73 -17.51 6.49
C ARG A 71 8.69 -17.83 7.98
N ASP A 72 8.81 -19.12 8.35
CA ASP A 72 8.76 -19.57 9.75
C ASP A 72 9.74 -18.82 10.64
N TRP A 73 10.94 -18.52 10.13
CA TRP A 73 11.96 -17.79 10.89
C TRP A 73 11.68 -16.29 11.05
N ASN A 74 10.66 -15.77 10.38
CA ASN A 74 10.22 -14.38 10.53
C ASN A 74 9.19 -14.19 11.65
N ILE A 75 8.67 -15.24 12.26
CA ILE A 75 7.66 -15.15 13.33
C ILE A 75 8.19 -14.28 14.46
N GLY A 76 7.36 -13.30 14.89
CA GLY A 76 7.73 -12.32 15.93
C GLY A 76 8.44 -11.07 15.41
N GLN A 77 8.85 -11.03 14.15
CA GLN A 77 9.43 -9.84 13.53
C GLN A 77 8.33 -8.92 12.98
N ALA A 78 8.66 -7.63 12.81
CA ALA A 78 7.74 -6.63 12.26
C ALA A 78 7.34 -6.96 10.81
N LYS A 79 6.05 -6.96 10.50
CA LYS A 79 5.56 -7.25 9.15
C LYS A 79 6.13 -6.30 8.11
N SER A 80 6.13 -5.00 8.38
CA SER A 80 6.62 -3.99 7.44
C SER A 80 8.09 -4.17 7.08
N THR A 81 8.94 -4.42 8.07
CA THR A 81 10.39 -4.60 7.88
C THR A 81 10.71 -5.84 7.06
N VAL A 82 10.07 -6.97 7.39
CA VAL A 82 10.29 -8.23 6.65
C VAL A 82 9.74 -8.14 5.23
N ALA A 83 8.55 -7.56 5.06
CA ALA A 83 7.97 -7.35 3.73
C ALA A 83 8.84 -6.45 2.84
N ALA A 84 9.38 -5.37 3.40
CA ALA A 84 10.30 -4.48 2.68
C ALA A 84 11.58 -5.20 2.24
N ALA A 85 12.19 -5.98 3.12
CA ALA A 85 13.39 -6.76 2.79
C ALA A 85 13.10 -7.80 1.68
N ALA A 86 11.97 -8.48 1.75
CA ALA A 86 11.56 -9.45 0.73
C ALA A 86 11.29 -8.77 -0.63
N ALA A 87 10.65 -7.60 -0.64
CA ALA A 87 10.41 -6.83 -1.87
C ALA A 87 11.74 -6.33 -2.49
N ALA A 88 12.67 -5.86 -1.69
CA ALA A 88 14.00 -5.44 -2.14
C ALA A 88 14.80 -6.62 -2.72
N ALA A 89 14.61 -7.83 -2.21
CA ALA A 89 15.20 -9.04 -2.80
C ALA A 89 14.62 -9.38 -4.18
N ILE A 90 13.33 -9.10 -4.42
CA ILE A 90 12.68 -9.26 -5.74
C ILE A 90 13.25 -8.26 -6.75
N ASN A 91 13.42 -7.01 -6.33
CA ASN A 91 14.01 -5.96 -7.16
C ASN A 91 14.97 -5.09 -6.33
N PRO A 92 16.29 -5.33 -6.45
CA PRO A 92 17.29 -4.57 -5.70
C PRO A 92 17.32 -3.06 -5.98
N SER A 93 16.72 -2.62 -7.09
CA SER A 93 16.60 -1.19 -7.42
C SER A 93 15.45 -0.49 -6.69
N LEU A 94 14.61 -1.24 -5.97
CA LEU A 94 13.47 -0.69 -5.23
C LEU A 94 13.97 0.17 -4.05
N HIS A 95 13.55 1.43 -4.03
CA HIS A 95 13.79 2.32 -2.90
C HIS A 95 12.63 2.20 -1.90
N ILE A 96 12.79 1.36 -0.89
CA ILE A 96 11.73 1.06 0.08
C ILE A 96 12.17 1.40 1.50
N GLU A 97 11.26 2.04 2.24
CA GLU A 97 11.38 2.32 3.66
C GLU A 97 10.21 1.66 4.39
N ALA A 98 10.51 0.96 5.48
CA ALA A 98 9.52 0.32 6.34
C ALA A 98 9.36 1.09 7.65
N LEU A 99 8.11 1.35 8.03
CA LEU A 99 7.74 1.96 9.30
C LEU A 99 6.87 0.97 10.09
N GLN A 100 7.11 0.90 11.41
CA GLN A 100 6.31 0.06 12.32
C GLN A 100 5.31 0.94 13.08
N ASN A 101 4.50 1.68 12.33
CA ASN A 101 3.51 2.60 12.88
C ASN A 101 2.14 2.32 12.27
N ARG A 102 1.10 2.40 13.08
CA ARG A 102 -0.26 2.45 12.56
C ARG A 102 -0.50 3.82 11.93
N ALA A 103 -1.09 3.87 10.76
CA ALA A 103 -1.55 5.13 10.18
C ALA A 103 -2.89 5.52 10.82
N SER A 104 -2.84 6.46 11.74
CA SER A 104 -3.98 6.88 12.59
C SER A 104 -3.78 8.31 13.07
N PRO A 105 -4.81 8.94 13.68
CA PRO A 105 -4.66 10.29 14.24
C PRO A 105 -3.51 10.43 15.26
N GLU A 106 -3.19 9.36 15.98
CA GLU A 106 -2.14 9.37 17.01
C GLU A 106 -0.73 9.39 16.43
N THR A 107 -0.57 9.13 15.13
CA THR A 107 0.72 9.07 14.45
C THR A 107 0.91 10.19 13.42
N GLU A 108 0.15 11.27 13.51
CA GLU A 108 0.28 12.43 12.60
C GLU A 108 1.63 13.13 12.70
N ASN A 109 2.34 12.96 13.81
CA ASN A 109 3.72 13.43 13.98
C ASN A 109 4.74 12.59 13.19
N VAL A 110 4.42 11.34 12.87
CA VAL A 110 5.24 10.45 12.01
C VAL A 110 4.92 10.69 10.53
N PHE A 111 3.61 10.72 10.23
CA PHE A 111 3.09 11.00 8.89
C PHE A 111 2.63 12.46 8.82
N ASP A 112 3.59 13.36 8.89
CA ASP A 112 3.36 14.81 8.92
C ASP A 112 2.99 15.38 7.54
N ASP A 113 2.69 16.66 7.48
CA ASP A 113 2.29 17.33 6.25
C ASP A 113 3.34 17.20 5.15
N SER A 114 4.62 17.31 5.50
CA SER A 114 5.74 17.15 4.56
C SER A 114 5.78 15.74 3.95
N PHE A 115 5.53 14.71 4.77
CA PHE A 115 5.40 13.33 4.29
C PHE A 115 4.26 13.21 3.26
N TRP A 116 3.06 13.69 3.60
CA TRP A 116 1.90 13.60 2.73
C TRP A 116 2.08 14.39 1.43
N GLU A 117 2.62 15.60 1.51
CA GLU A 117 2.87 16.44 0.33
C GLU A 117 3.84 15.79 -0.65
N SER A 118 4.79 15.00 -0.17
CA SER A 118 5.77 14.31 -1.01
C SER A 118 5.20 13.15 -1.83
N LEU A 119 4.04 12.62 -1.48
CA LEU A 119 3.46 11.43 -2.09
C LEU A 119 2.80 11.72 -3.45
N ASP A 120 2.88 10.73 -4.35
CA ASP A 120 2.12 10.71 -5.61
C ASP A 120 0.85 9.86 -5.51
N VAL A 121 0.88 8.78 -4.72
CA VAL A 121 -0.22 7.84 -4.59
C VAL A 121 -0.18 7.11 -3.24
N VAL A 122 -1.36 6.80 -2.73
CA VAL A 122 -1.55 6.00 -1.52
C VAL A 122 -2.27 4.70 -1.88
N ILE A 123 -1.83 3.59 -1.31
CA ILE A 123 -2.38 2.26 -1.55
C ILE A 123 -2.80 1.66 -0.21
N ASN A 124 -4.09 1.41 -0.05
CA ASN A 124 -4.62 0.75 1.14
C ASN A 124 -4.58 -0.78 0.99
N ALA A 125 -3.97 -1.44 1.98
CA ALA A 125 -4.01 -2.88 2.18
C ALA A 125 -4.55 -3.19 3.58
N LEU A 126 -5.61 -2.51 3.97
CA LEU A 126 -6.23 -2.50 5.30
C LEU A 126 -7.37 -3.52 5.40
N ASP A 127 -7.71 -3.92 6.61
CA ASP A 127 -8.73 -4.95 6.91
C ASP A 127 -9.96 -4.42 7.66
N ASN A 128 -10.01 -3.10 7.96
CA ASN A 128 -11.14 -2.51 8.68
C ASN A 128 -11.57 -1.16 8.09
N VAL A 129 -12.87 -0.87 8.25
CA VAL A 129 -13.49 0.35 7.69
C VAL A 129 -12.98 1.62 8.36
N THR A 130 -12.72 1.60 9.66
CA THR A 130 -12.26 2.79 10.39
C THR A 130 -10.93 3.30 9.86
N ALA A 131 -9.96 2.40 9.66
CA ALA A 131 -8.66 2.76 9.10
C ALA A 131 -8.78 3.24 7.64
N ARG A 132 -9.63 2.59 6.83
CA ARG A 132 -9.91 3.01 5.45
C ARG A 132 -10.50 4.41 5.38
N MET A 133 -11.46 4.72 6.26
CA MET A 133 -12.07 6.04 6.36
C MET A 133 -11.07 7.12 6.76
N TYR A 134 -10.18 6.81 7.70
CA TYR A 134 -9.11 7.72 8.08
C TYR A 134 -8.19 8.04 6.91
N MET A 135 -7.73 7.01 6.19
CA MET A 135 -6.87 7.17 5.02
C MET A 135 -7.55 7.92 3.88
N ASP A 136 -8.83 7.66 3.63
CA ASP A 136 -9.65 8.37 2.64
C ASP A 136 -9.70 9.88 2.98
N GLY A 137 -9.98 10.22 4.23
CA GLY A 137 -10.00 11.61 4.71
C GLY A 137 -8.65 12.31 4.53
N ARG A 138 -7.54 11.65 4.86
CA ARG A 138 -6.19 12.22 4.67
C ARG A 138 -5.85 12.42 3.19
N CYS A 139 -6.18 11.45 2.34
CA CYS A 139 -5.99 11.55 0.89
C CYS A 139 -6.81 12.70 0.29
N LEU A 140 -8.04 12.90 0.74
CA LEU A 140 -8.85 14.04 0.32
C LEU A 140 -8.24 15.37 0.76
N TYR A 141 -7.81 15.46 2.01
CA TYR A 141 -7.21 16.70 2.55
C TYR A 141 -5.95 17.10 1.78
N PHE A 142 -5.04 16.15 1.54
CA PHE A 142 -3.80 16.40 0.81
C PHE A 142 -3.91 16.27 -0.70
N GLN A 143 -5.10 16.01 -1.23
CA GLN A 143 -5.36 15.86 -2.66
C GLN A 143 -4.52 14.75 -3.32
N LYS A 144 -4.42 13.58 -2.66
CA LYS A 144 -3.67 12.45 -3.16
C LYS A 144 -4.59 11.35 -3.69
N PRO A 145 -4.27 10.77 -4.85
CA PRO A 145 -4.97 9.58 -5.34
C PRO A 145 -4.85 8.42 -4.35
N LEU A 146 -5.96 7.70 -4.15
CA LEU A 146 -6.04 6.53 -3.29
C LEU A 146 -6.46 5.30 -4.10
N LEU A 147 -5.68 4.25 -4.01
CA LEU A 147 -6.04 2.92 -4.49
C LEU A 147 -6.54 2.12 -3.29
N GLU A 148 -7.86 1.98 -3.20
CA GLU A 148 -8.54 1.26 -2.13
C GLU A 148 -8.88 -0.15 -2.61
N SER A 149 -8.67 -1.15 -1.76
CA SER A 149 -9.08 -2.53 -2.04
C SER A 149 -9.36 -3.30 -0.76
N GLY A 150 -10.26 -4.25 -0.89
CA GLY A 150 -10.64 -5.11 0.23
C GLY A 150 -11.12 -6.47 -0.25
N THR A 151 -11.04 -7.43 0.66
CA THR A 151 -11.51 -8.79 0.42
C THR A 151 -12.50 -9.21 1.50
N LEU A 152 -13.52 -9.96 1.10
CA LEU A 152 -14.48 -10.59 1.99
C LEU A 152 -14.77 -12.01 1.48
N GLY A 153 -14.07 -12.99 2.03
CA GLY A 153 -14.15 -14.37 1.57
C GLY A 153 -13.70 -14.50 0.12
N THR A 154 -14.61 -14.89 -0.77
CA THR A 154 -14.37 -15.06 -2.21
C THR A 154 -14.64 -13.79 -3.03
N LYS A 155 -15.14 -12.73 -2.39
CA LYS A 155 -15.42 -11.45 -3.04
C LYS A 155 -14.29 -10.47 -2.77
N CYS A 156 -14.02 -9.61 -3.73
CA CYS A 156 -13.11 -8.49 -3.57
C CYS A 156 -13.70 -7.24 -4.22
N ASN A 157 -13.27 -6.09 -3.72
CA ASN A 157 -13.61 -4.80 -4.30
C ASN A 157 -12.34 -3.99 -4.48
N THR A 158 -12.28 -3.23 -5.56
CA THR A 158 -11.19 -2.31 -5.84
C THR A 158 -11.79 -0.99 -6.30
N GLN A 159 -11.32 0.10 -5.71
CA GLN A 159 -11.76 1.45 -6.04
C GLN A 159 -10.55 2.36 -6.20
N MET A 160 -10.54 3.12 -7.28
CA MET A 160 -9.57 4.19 -7.48
C MET A 160 -10.25 5.52 -7.16
N VAL A 161 -9.74 6.21 -6.15
CA VAL A 161 -10.22 7.52 -5.72
C VAL A 161 -9.23 8.58 -6.22
N VAL A 162 -9.70 9.47 -7.08
CA VAL A 162 -8.91 10.59 -7.61
C VAL A 162 -9.62 11.88 -7.23
N PRO A 163 -9.02 12.73 -6.37
CA PRO A 163 -9.63 13.98 -5.93
C PRO A 163 -10.10 14.82 -7.11
N HIS A 164 -11.31 15.38 -7.01
CA HIS A 164 -12.01 16.17 -8.03
C HIS A 164 -12.53 15.38 -9.26
N PHE A 165 -12.18 14.12 -9.43
CA PHE A 165 -12.59 13.32 -10.59
C PHE A 165 -13.53 12.18 -10.22
N THR A 166 -13.42 11.62 -9.02
CA THR A 166 -14.25 10.51 -8.54
C THR A 166 -14.87 10.83 -7.20
N GLU A 167 -15.85 10.03 -6.80
CA GLU A 167 -16.28 9.99 -5.40
C GLU A 167 -15.15 9.41 -4.52
N ASN A 168 -15.18 9.78 -3.26
CA ASN A 168 -14.27 9.23 -2.26
C ASN A 168 -14.80 7.90 -1.71
N TYR A 169 -13.96 7.15 -1.01
CA TYR A 169 -14.33 5.86 -0.42
C TYR A 169 -15.50 6.01 0.57
N GLY A 170 -15.51 7.04 1.41
CA GLY A 170 -16.55 7.27 2.40
C GLY A 170 -17.94 7.51 1.81
N ALA A 171 -18.02 8.14 0.63
CA ALA A 171 -19.28 8.42 -0.06
C ALA A 171 -19.83 7.20 -0.81
N SER A 172 -18.95 6.33 -1.31
CA SER A 172 -19.31 5.19 -2.16
C SER A 172 -19.43 3.86 -1.42
N ARG A 173 -19.11 3.83 -0.12
CA ARG A 173 -19.20 2.59 0.67
C ARG A 173 -20.66 2.14 0.83
N ASP A 174 -20.87 0.83 0.79
CA ASP A 174 -22.14 0.26 1.19
C ASP A 174 -22.47 0.59 2.65
N PRO A 175 -23.74 0.84 2.99
CA PRO A 175 -24.14 1.00 4.39
C PRO A 175 -23.70 -0.24 5.21
N PRO A 176 -23.31 -0.06 6.48
CA PRO A 176 -22.90 -1.19 7.30
C PRO A 176 -24.01 -2.24 7.30
N GLU A 177 -23.64 -3.48 6.97
CA GLU A 177 -24.59 -4.60 7.10
C GLU A 177 -25.17 -4.55 8.51
N ARG A 178 -26.50 -4.47 8.59
CA ARG A 178 -27.18 -4.62 9.87
C ARG A 178 -26.78 -5.99 10.40
N GLN A 179 -26.00 -6.03 11.47
CA GLN A 179 -25.82 -7.26 12.21
C GLN A 179 -27.24 -7.73 12.56
N ALA A 180 -27.63 -8.86 12.01
CA ALA A 180 -28.88 -9.50 12.39
C ALA A 180 -28.81 -9.79 13.88
N PRO A 181 -29.89 -9.58 14.63
CA PRO A 181 -29.92 -9.78 16.06
C PRO A 181 -29.61 -11.23 16.43
#